data_731ae0612b30cf21a30bd9ce0e577cf2
#
_entry.id   731ae0612b30cf21a30bd9ce0e577cf2
#
_cell.length_a   1.000
_cell.length_b   1.000
_cell.length_c   1.000
_cell.angle_alpha   90.00
_cell.angle_beta   90.00
_cell.angle_gamma   90.00
#
_symmetry.space_group_name_H-M   'P 1'
#
loop_
_entity.id
_entity.type
_entity.pdbx_description
1 polymer ?
#
loop_
_entity_poly.entity_id
_entity_poly.type
_entity_poly.pdbx_seq_one_letter_code
_entity_poly.pdbx_strand_id
1 'polypeptide(L)'
;MKTIEIIQGHFAQSLKLQLTPELRAGFPSPAEEYIHDSLDFNRDLVRHPESTFYGRVHGDSMTGAGIGDGDIAVIDLSREPHHGSIVVAYINNEFTIKYLDLSHREEGYIELRPANPLYQPIRILPDDDFEVWGVVIFTIKNHDK
;
A
#
# COMPACT_ATOMS: atom_id res chain seq x y z
N MET A 1 -17.62 2.08 0.00
CA MET A 1 -17.13 1.87 1.38
C MET A 1 -15.67 2.35 1.49
N LYS A 2 -15.42 3.24 2.42
CA LYS A 2 -14.09 3.78 2.65
C LYS A 2 -13.22 2.73 3.34
N THR A 3 -12.16 2.26 2.67
CA THR A 3 -11.24 1.27 3.23
C THR A 3 -9.87 1.84 3.54
N ILE A 4 -9.65 3.10 3.25
CA ILE A 4 -8.39 3.76 3.58
C ILE A 4 -8.64 5.24 3.90
N GLU A 5 -7.93 5.74 4.90
CA GLU A 5 -7.92 7.14 5.28
C GLU A 5 -6.57 7.74 4.91
N ILE A 6 -6.59 8.82 4.14
CA ILE A 6 -5.38 9.43 3.62
C ILE A 6 -4.82 10.43 4.63
N ILE A 7 -3.52 10.33 4.89
CA ILE A 7 -2.79 11.21 5.80
C ILE A 7 -1.63 11.81 5.04
N GLN A 8 -1.48 13.12 5.10
CA GLN A 8 -0.35 13.78 4.48
C GLN A 8 0.90 13.59 5.35
N GLY A 9 1.96 13.11 4.73
CA GLY A 9 3.22 12.89 5.42
C GLY A 9 4.20 14.03 5.21
N HIS A 10 5.23 14.07 6.06
CA HIS A 10 6.36 14.99 5.94
C HIS A 10 7.61 14.16 5.68
N PHE A 11 8.12 14.23 4.45
CA PHE A 11 9.21 13.36 4.00
C PHE A 11 10.55 14.07 3.82
N ALA A 12 10.63 15.34 4.21
CA ALA A 12 11.84 16.13 4.01
C ALA A 12 12.97 15.78 4.97
N GLN A 13 12.65 15.25 6.15
CA GLN A 13 13.63 14.91 7.17
C GLN A 13 13.95 13.43 7.14
N SER A 14 15.23 13.14 7.35
CA SER A 14 15.74 11.79 7.49
C SER A 14 15.20 11.13 8.77
N LEU A 15 14.74 9.91 8.67
CA LEU A 15 14.31 9.09 9.81
C LEU A 15 15.11 7.80 9.77
N LYS A 16 16.21 7.77 10.51
CA LYS A 16 17.16 6.64 10.47
C LYS A 16 16.86 5.62 11.56
N LEU A 17 16.77 4.37 11.16
CA LEU A 17 16.67 3.23 12.07
C LEU A 17 17.82 2.28 11.80
N GLN A 18 18.26 1.58 12.84
CA GLN A 18 19.28 0.55 12.67
C GLN A 18 18.73 -0.61 11.87
N LEU A 19 19.46 -1.02 10.86
CA LEU A 19 19.10 -2.14 10.02
C LEU A 19 19.99 -3.33 10.31
N THR A 20 19.39 -4.49 10.59
CA THR A 20 20.10 -5.75 10.73
C THR A 20 19.97 -6.51 9.42
N PRO A 21 21.04 -6.60 8.61
CA PRO A 21 20.92 -7.10 7.23
C PRO A 21 20.59 -8.59 7.11
N GLU A 22 20.93 -9.39 8.10
CA GLU A 22 20.73 -10.84 8.03
C GLU A 22 19.89 -11.36 9.19
N LEU A 23 18.64 -10.92 9.26
CA LEU A 23 17.72 -11.43 10.26
C LEU A 23 17.07 -12.72 9.74
N ARG A 24 17.39 -13.83 10.38
CA ARG A 24 16.80 -15.13 10.02
C ARG A 24 15.94 -15.65 11.16
N ALA A 25 14.69 -15.99 10.84
CA ALA A 25 13.78 -16.58 11.80
C ALA A 25 14.32 -17.93 12.27
N GLY A 26 14.39 -18.14 13.58
CA GLY A 26 14.83 -19.39 14.19
C GLY A 26 16.35 -19.51 14.43
N PHE A 27 17.15 -18.56 13.97
CA PHE A 27 18.58 -18.58 14.16
C PHE A 27 19.05 -17.25 14.78
N PRO A 28 19.62 -17.27 15.99
CA PRO A 28 20.17 -16.06 16.57
C PRO A 28 21.40 -15.60 15.80
N SER A 29 21.51 -14.31 15.59
CA SER A 29 22.66 -13.68 14.95
C SER A 29 23.37 -12.78 15.93
N PRO A 30 24.72 -12.66 15.88
CA PRO A 30 25.43 -11.69 16.70
C PRO A 30 25.06 -10.27 16.28
N ALA A 31 24.32 -9.57 17.13
CA ALA A 31 23.80 -8.25 16.80
C ALA A 31 24.93 -7.23 16.55
N GLU A 32 26.06 -7.40 17.23
CA GLU A 32 27.19 -6.48 17.14
C GLU A 32 27.83 -6.42 15.76
N GLU A 33 27.75 -7.51 15.00
CA GLU A 33 28.33 -7.57 13.66
C GLU A 33 27.50 -6.84 12.61
N TYR A 34 26.26 -6.51 12.94
CA TYR A 34 25.29 -6.02 11.96
C TYR A 34 24.77 -4.62 12.26
N ILE A 35 25.33 -3.93 13.26
CA ILE A 35 24.95 -2.56 13.60
C ILE A 35 25.79 -1.58 12.79
N HIS A 36 25.72 -1.67 11.47
CA HIS A 36 26.50 -0.79 10.60
C HIS A 36 25.64 -0.03 9.61
N ASP A 37 24.48 -0.58 9.29
CA ASP A 37 23.56 0.03 8.33
C ASP A 37 22.37 0.64 9.04
N SER A 38 21.81 1.66 8.44
CA SER A 38 20.60 2.30 8.93
C SER A 38 19.58 2.39 7.82
N LEU A 39 18.30 2.21 8.18
CA LEU A 39 17.17 2.40 7.29
C LEU A 39 16.63 3.81 7.50
N ASP A 40 16.59 4.58 6.44
CA ASP A 40 15.95 5.89 6.43
C ASP A 40 14.63 5.75 5.69
N PHE A 41 13.51 5.81 6.40
CA PHE A 41 12.19 5.64 5.81
C PHE A 41 11.92 6.65 4.70
N ASN A 42 12.37 7.90 4.89
CA ASN A 42 12.13 8.91 3.88
C ASN A 42 13.01 8.71 2.64
N ARG A 43 14.21 8.19 2.81
CA ARG A 43 15.09 7.90 1.68
C ARG A 43 14.75 6.56 1.02
N ASP A 44 14.53 5.52 1.84
CA ASP A 44 14.49 4.14 1.36
C ASP A 44 13.08 3.68 0.96
N LEU A 45 12.03 4.23 1.59
CA LEU A 45 10.65 3.85 1.30
C LEU A 45 9.91 4.89 0.47
N VAL A 46 10.31 6.15 0.54
CA VAL A 46 9.66 7.25 -0.17
C VAL A 46 10.55 7.67 -1.32
N ARG A 47 10.19 7.24 -2.53
CA ARG A 47 10.99 7.51 -3.74
C ARG A 47 10.69 8.87 -4.35
N HIS A 48 9.46 9.35 -4.18
CA HIS A 48 9.00 10.63 -4.75
C HIS A 48 8.27 11.41 -3.65
N PRO A 49 9.03 12.15 -2.78
CA PRO A 49 8.43 12.78 -1.61
C PRO A 49 7.27 13.73 -1.92
N GLU A 50 7.33 14.42 -3.08
CA GLU A 50 6.31 15.40 -3.46
C GLU A 50 4.99 14.74 -3.89
N SER A 51 4.99 13.44 -4.17
CA SER A 51 3.81 12.71 -4.64
C SER A 51 3.51 11.47 -3.80
N THR A 52 4.04 11.41 -2.59
CA THR A 52 3.85 10.28 -1.68
C THR A 52 2.95 10.67 -0.52
N PHE A 53 2.01 9.79 -0.21
CA PHE A 53 1.06 9.96 0.89
C PHE A 53 1.02 8.70 1.75
N TYR A 54 0.54 8.85 2.98
CA TYR A 54 0.21 7.74 3.85
C TYR A 54 -1.28 7.46 3.79
N GLY A 55 -1.65 6.20 3.99
CA GLY A 55 -3.03 5.83 4.20
C GLY A 55 -3.13 4.84 5.35
N ARG A 56 -4.12 5.03 6.23
CA ARG A 56 -4.46 4.04 7.26
C ARG A 56 -5.54 3.14 6.71
N VAL A 57 -5.27 1.85 6.72
CA VAL A 57 -6.20 0.85 6.19
C VAL A 57 -7.29 0.55 7.22
N HIS A 58 -8.53 0.47 6.77
CA HIS A 58 -9.67 0.08 7.58
C HIS A 58 -10.32 -1.17 7.01
N GLY A 59 -10.71 -2.08 7.91
CA GLY A 59 -11.41 -3.29 7.53
C GLY A 59 -10.50 -4.41 7.08
N ASP A 60 -11.11 -5.45 6.54
CA ASP A 60 -10.44 -6.72 6.26
C ASP A 60 -10.51 -7.16 4.79
N SER A 61 -10.86 -6.27 3.89
CA SER A 61 -11.03 -6.63 2.47
C SER A 61 -9.74 -7.02 1.77
N MET A 62 -8.57 -6.73 2.36
CA MET A 62 -7.27 -7.01 1.77
C MET A 62 -6.40 -7.94 2.63
N THR A 63 -7.00 -8.71 3.53
CA THR A 63 -6.26 -9.61 4.42
C THR A 63 -5.50 -10.70 3.68
N GLY A 64 -6.02 -11.18 2.56
CA GLY A 64 -5.32 -12.16 1.73
C GLY A 64 -4.04 -11.62 1.08
N ALA A 65 -3.89 -10.31 1.03
CA ALA A 65 -2.66 -9.66 0.55
C ALA A 65 -1.71 -9.28 1.70
N GLY A 66 -2.02 -9.71 2.92
CA GLY A 66 -1.23 -9.37 4.10
C GLY A 66 -1.47 -7.96 4.61
N ILE A 67 -2.56 -7.31 4.20
CA ILE A 67 -2.89 -5.94 4.59
C ILE A 67 -4.12 -5.98 5.49
N GLY A 68 -3.95 -5.59 6.73
CA GLY A 68 -4.99 -5.64 7.75
C GLY A 68 -5.43 -4.29 8.26
N ASP A 69 -6.46 -4.32 9.09
CA ASP A 69 -6.99 -3.12 9.72
C ASP A 69 -5.90 -2.45 10.57
N GLY A 70 -5.76 -1.15 10.40
CA GLY A 70 -4.75 -0.36 11.12
C GLY A 70 -3.37 -0.31 10.46
N ASP A 71 -3.14 -1.07 9.40
CA ASP A 71 -1.88 -1.00 8.67
C ASP A 71 -1.72 0.37 8.01
N ILE A 72 -0.47 0.79 7.82
CA ILE A 72 -0.15 2.03 7.12
C ILE A 72 0.32 1.67 5.71
N ALA A 73 -0.32 2.26 4.72
CA ALA A 73 0.09 2.15 3.33
C ALA A 73 0.90 3.37 2.92
N VAL A 74 1.99 3.14 2.21
CA VAL A 74 2.78 4.20 1.56
C VAL A 74 2.35 4.23 0.10
N ILE A 75 1.83 5.37 -0.35
CA ILE A 75 1.13 5.52 -1.62
C ILE A 75 1.87 6.52 -2.49
N ASP A 76 2.31 6.09 -3.67
CA ASP A 76 3.01 6.94 -4.62
C ASP A 76 2.07 7.29 -5.77
N LEU A 77 1.73 8.57 -5.90
CA LEU A 77 0.83 9.07 -6.93
C LEU A 77 1.49 9.19 -8.29
N SER A 78 2.82 9.25 -8.33
CA SER A 78 3.56 9.39 -9.59
C SER A 78 3.75 8.06 -10.31
N ARG A 79 3.50 6.95 -9.63
CA ARG A 79 3.74 5.61 -10.20
C ARG A 79 2.58 5.19 -11.08
N GLU A 80 2.91 4.68 -12.26
CA GLU A 80 1.89 4.17 -13.17
C GLU A 80 1.39 2.80 -12.69
N PRO A 81 0.07 2.63 -12.53
CA PRO A 81 -0.48 1.34 -12.10
C PRO A 81 -0.47 0.32 -13.23
N HIS A 82 -0.28 -0.94 -12.86
CA HIS A 82 -0.31 -2.09 -13.77
C HIS A 82 -1.39 -3.08 -13.33
N HIS A 83 -1.70 -4.02 -14.20
CA HIS A 83 -2.53 -5.16 -13.80
C HIS A 83 -1.90 -5.86 -12.59
N GLY A 84 -2.67 -6.05 -11.54
CA GLY A 84 -2.19 -6.66 -10.31
C GLY A 84 -1.59 -5.70 -9.29
N SER A 85 -1.44 -4.42 -9.63
CA SER A 85 -1.01 -3.41 -8.66
C SER A 85 -2.01 -3.30 -7.53
N ILE A 86 -1.52 -3.06 -6.31
CA ILE A 86 -2.37 -2.63 -5.21
C ILE A 86 -2.49 -1.13 -5.32
N VAL A 87 -3.70 -0.65 -5.48
CA VAL A 87 -3.97 0.76 -5.73
C VAL A 87 -4.90 1.34 -4.68
N VAL A 88 -4.79 2.66 -4.49
CA VAL A 88 -5.82 3.44 -3.84
C VAL A 88 -6.62 4.09 -4.96
N ALA A 89 -7.89 3.78 -5.00
CA ALA A 89 -8.82 4.29 -5.99
C ALA A 89 -9.83 5.21 -5.33
N TYR A 90 -10.24 6.22 -6.09
CA TYR A 90 -11.31 7.11 -5.69
C TYR A 90 -12.54 6.75 -6.50
N ILE A 91 -13.57 6.28 -5.82
CA ILE A 91 -14.81 5.86 -6.44
C ILE A 91 -16.00 6.34 -5.61
N ASN A 92 -16.96 6.98 -6.28
CA ASN A 92 -18.17 7.51 -5.64
C ASN A 92 -17.86 8.36 -4.39
N ASN A 93 -16.87 9.25 -4.51
CA ASN A 93 -16.41 10.16 -3.46
C ASN A 93 -15.76 9.49 -2.26
N GLU A 94 -15.31 8.24 -2.38
CA GLU A 94 -14.63 7.52 -1.32
C GLU A 94 -13.32 6.91 -1.81
N PHE A 95 -12.32 6.83 -0.92
CA PHE A 95 -11.08 6.11 -1.19
C PHE A 95 -11.22 4.66 -0.80
N THR A 96 -10.68 3.77 -1.63
CA THR A 96 -10.63 2.34 -1.35
C THR A 96 -9.28 1.76 -1.77
N ILE A 97 -8.80 0.75 -1.05
CA ILE A 97 -7.57 0.03 -1.39
C ILE A 97 -7.96 -1.35 -1.92
N LYS A 98 -7.49 -1.69 -3.12
CA LYS A 98 -7.83 -2.94 -3.81
C LYS A 98 -6.75 -3.30 -4.81
N TYR A 99 -6.78 -4.54 -5.31
CA TYR A 99 -6.04 -4.90 -6.51
C TYR A 99 -6.71 -4.29 -7.74
N LEU A 100 -5.89 -3.82 -8.67
CA LEU A 100 -6.37 -3.36 -9.98
C LEU A 100 -6.34 -4.54 -10.95
N ASP A 101 -7.49 -4.89 -11.51
CA ASP A 101 -7.63 -5.96 -12.49
C ASP A 101 -7.99 -5.35 -13.84
N LEU A 102 -7.04 -5.41 -14.78
CA LEU A 102 -7.19 -4.89 -16.14
C LEU A 102 -7.47 -5.99 -17.16
N SER A 103 -7.68 -7.23 -16.71
CA SER A 103 -7.84 -8.37 -17.61
C SER A 103 -9.12 -8.35 -18.44
N HIS A 104 -10.11 -7.55 -18.03
CA HIS A 104 -11.38 -7.42 -18.75
C HIS A 104 -11.49 -6.16 -19.59
N ARG A 105 -10.35 -5.50 -19.85
CA ARG A 105 -10.33 -4.23 -20.58
C ARG A 105 -10.94 -4.37 -21.98
N GLU A 106 -10.67 -5.47 -22.66
CA GLU A 106 -11.24 -5.73 -23.99
C GLU A 106 -12.74 -5.97 -23.95
N GLU A 107 -13.26 -6.38 -22.81
CA GLU A 107 -14.69 -6.56 -22.59
C GLU A 107 -15.40 -5.26 -22.19
N GLY A 108 -14.65 -4.17 -22.06
CA GLY A 108 -15.19 -2.85 -21.80
C GLY A 108 -15.28 -2.46 -20.34
N TYR A 109 -14.60 -3.18 -19.42
CA TYR A 109 -14.60 -2.81 -18.01
C TYR A 109 -13.29 -3.21 -17.31
N ILE A 110 -13.07 -2.65 -16.15
CA ILE A 110 -12.01 -3.05 -15.24
C ILE A 110 -12.64 -3.43 -13.90
N GLU A 111 -11.85 -4.08 -13.04
CA GLU A 111 -12.32 -4.45 -11.71
C GLU A 111 -11.35 -4.01 -10.64
N LEU A 112 -11.88 -3.65 -9.50
CA LEU A 112 -11.13 -3.50 -8.26
C LEU A 112 -11.41 -4.75 -7.43
N ARG A 113 -10.38 -5.55 -7.19
CA ARG A 113 -10.54 -6.85 -6.57
C ARG A 113 -10.07 -6.84 -5.12
N PRO A 114 -10.93 -7.31 -4.20
CA PRO A 114 -10.49 -7.53 -2.81
C PRO A 114 -9.59 -8.77 -2.72
N ALA A 115 -8.82 -8.84 -1.65
CA ALA A 115 -8.03 -10.02 -1.30
C ALA A 115 -8.67 -10.75 -0.13
N ASN A 116 -9.97 -10.96 -0.21
CA ASN A 116 -10.76 -11.65 0.80
C ASN A 116 -12.02 -12.18 0.10
N PRO A 117 -12.25 -13.50 0.13
CA PRO A 117 -13.38 -14.10 -0.59
C PRO A 117 -14.76 -13.69 -0.05
N LEU A 118 -14.81 -13.08 1.14
CA LEU A 118 -16.06 -12.58 1.70
C LEU A 118 -16.56 -11.30 1.00
N TYR A 119 -15.72 -10.68 0.17
CA TYR A 119 -16.04 -9.44 -0.54
C TYR A 119 -16.10 -9.68 -2.03
N GLN A 120 -16.97 -8.95 -2.72
CA GLN A 120 -17.13 -9.03 -4.17
C GLN A 120 -16.22 -8.04 -4.88
N PRO A 121 -15.69 -8.38 -6.07
CA PRO A 121 -15.01 -7.40 -6.91
C PRO A 121 -15.95 -6.26 -7.29
N ILE A 122 -15.37 -5.07 -7.43
CA ILE A 122 -16.10 -3.88 -7.86
C ILE A 122 -15.83 -3.71 -9.35
N ARG A 123 -16.89 -3.83 -10.16
CA ARG A 123 -16.79 -3.61 -11.60
C ARG A 123 -16.88 -2.12 -11.89
N ILE A 124 -15.96 -1.62 -12.69
CA ILE A 124 -15.89 -0.22 -13.10
C ILE A 124 -16.19 -0.14 -14.60
N LEU A 125 -17.25 0.58 -14.94
CA LEU A 125 -17.64 0.85 -16.32
C LEU A 125 -17.10 2.21 -16.76
N PRO A 126 -17.01 2.48 -18.09
CA PRO A 126 -16.42 3.74 -18.57
C PRO A 126 -17.11 5.02 -18.07
N ASP A 127 -18.39 4.95 -17.72
CA ASP A 127 -19.13 6.12 -17.25
C ASP A 127 -19.10 6.29 -15.73
N ASP A 128 -18.47 5.38 -15.02
CA ASP A 128 -18.39 5.46 -13.55
C ASP A 128 -17.47 6.59 -13.10
N ASP A 129 -17.80 7.20 -11.96
CA ASP A 129 -16.97 8.20 -11.31
C ASP A 129 -15.84 7.50 -10.58
N PHE A 130 -14.73 7.34 -11.27
CA PHE A 130 -13.62 6.50 -10.83
C PHE A 130 -12.27 7.10 -11.26
N GLU A 131 -11.30 6.99 -10.37
CA GLU A 131 -9.92 7.35 -10.65
C GLU A 131 -8.98 6.48 -9.82
N VAL A 132 -7.90 6.00 -10.45
CA VAL A 132 -6.78 5.43 -9.67
C VAL A 132 -5.97 6.61 -9.14
N TRP A 133 -6.00 6.78 -7.83
CA TRP A 133 -5.32 7.90 -7.19
C TRP A 133 -3.83 7.66 -7.00
N GLY A 134 -3.44 6.47 -6.59
CA GLY A 134 -2.03 6.14 -6.41
C GLY A 134 -1.79 4.65 -6.25
N VAL A 135 -0.52 4.28 -6.29
CA VAL A 135 -0.07 2.89 -6.16
C VAL A 135 0.51 2.69 -4.77
N VAL A 136 0.07 1.63 -4.09
CA VAL A 136 0.64 1.25 -2.79
C VAL A 136 1.97 0.56 -3.04
N ILE A 137 3.06 1.16 -2.56
CA ILE A 137 4.41 0.63 -2.77
C ILE A 137 4.95 -0.12 -1.57
N PHE A 138 4.49 0.22 -0.37
CA PHE A 138 4.84 -0.46 0.88
C PHE A 138 3.66 -0.42 1.84
N THR A 139 3.61 -1.39 2.75
CA THR A 139 2.73 -1.34 3.91
C THR A 139 3.54 -1.58 5.17
N ILE A 140 3.11 -0.97 6.26
CA ILE A 140 3.75 -1.09 7.57
C ILE A 140 2.69 -1.63 8.51
N LYS A 141 2.98 -2.77 9.12
CA LYS A 141 2.05 -3.47 10.01
C LYS A 141 2.42 -3.19 11.46
N ASN A 142 1.41 -2.80 12.24
CA ASN A 142 1.58 -2.59 13.68
C ASN A 142 1.21 -3.88 14.41
N HIS A 143 2.19 -4.49 15.09
CA HIS A 143 1.98 -5.69 15.89
C HIS A 143 1.80 -5.41 17.38
N ASP A 144 2.00 -4.18 17.79
CA ASP A 144 1.80 -3.74 19.18
C ASP A 144 0.39 -3.17 19.33
N LYS A 145 -0.53 -4.06 19.61
CA LYS A 145 -1.95 -3.70 19.70
C LYS A 145 -2.43 -3.59 21.15
#